data_8de35f670657ffad85ccc4166a4cbce7
#
_entry.id   8de35f670657ffad85ccc4166a4cbce7
#
_cell.length_a   1.000
_cell.length_b   1.000
_cell.length_c   1.000
_cell.angle_alpha   90.00
_cell.angle_beta   90.00
_cell.angle_gamma   90.00
#
_symmetry.space_group_name_H-M   'P 1'
#
loop_
_entity.id
_entity.type
_entity.pdbx_description
1 polymer ?
#
loop_
_entity_poly.entity_id
_entity_poly.type
_entity_poly.pdbx_seq_one_letter_code
_entity_poly.pdbx_strand_id
1 'polypeptide(L)'
;MAADGYPVSLPCQEKHQKTRNIRRQETSEDKKHQKTRNMKILILNGPNLNLLGKREPGIYGSRGFAEYYDELVQRYPDVDFGYYQSNVEGELINKIHEVGFDWDGIVFNAGAYTHTSIALQDAIRGVKAPVVEVHISNVHTREEFRHKSMISCACLGVICGFGLDSYRLGVEALIASSIRNNQQ
;
A
#
# COMPACT_ATOMS: atom_id res chain seq x y z
N MET A 1 -50.06 53.92 39.35
CA MET A 1 -50.23 52.46 39.40
C MET A 1 -49.07 51.88 38.71
N ALA A 2 -48.38 50.94 39.37
CA ALA A 2 -47.08 50.42 39.20
C ALA A 2 -46.69 50.05 37.74
N ALA A 3 -45.45 50.42 37.38
CA ALA A 3 -44.73 49.90 36.20
C ALA A 3 -43.62 49.05 36.73
N ASP A 4 -43.70 47.74 36.48
CA ASP A 4 -42.75 46.77 36.87
C ASP A 4 -41.49 46.77 35.94
N GLY A 5 -40.35 47.06 36.52
CA GLY A 5 -39.07 47.05 35.83
C GLY A 5 -38.54 45.63 35.60
N TYR A 6 -38.15 45.34 34.36
CA TYR A 6 -37.38 44.15 34.03
C TYR A 6 -35.88 44.34 34.35
N PRO A 7 -35.21 43.36 34.94
CA PRO A 7 -33.77 43.45 35.21
C PRO A 7 -32.97 43.31 33.91
N VAL A 8 -32.02 44.24 33.72
CA VAL A 8 -31.06 44.27 32.64
C VAL A 8 -30.05 43.12 32.84
N SER A 9 -29.98 42.20 31.89
CA SER A 9 -29.01 41.13 31.87
C SER A 9 -27.60 41.65 31.52
N LEU A 10 -26.64 41.34 32.37
CA LEU A 10 -25.21 41.62 32.20
C LEU A 10 -24.60 40.86 30.99
N PRO A 11 -23.58 41.40 30.31
CA PRO A 11 -23.11 40.87 29.03
C PRO A 11 -22.26 39.59 29.21
N CYS A 12 -22.54 38.66 28.34
CA CYS A 12 -21.89 37.37 28.15
C CYS A 12 -20.48 37.53 27.55
N GLN A 13 -19.48 38.00 28.31
CA GLN A 13 -18.10 38.15 27.84
C GLN A 13 -17.04 37.36 28.60
N GLU A 14 -17.39 36.68 29.70
CA GLU A 14 -16.37 35.95 30.51
C GLU A 14 -16.27 34.45 30.27
N LYS A 15 -17.10 33.85 29.41
CA LYS A 15 -17.07 32.38 29.18
C LYS A 15 -16.20 31.93 28.02
N HIS A 16 -15.62 32.83 27.22
CA HIS A 16 -14.80 32.43 26.06
C HIS A 16 -13.27 32.44 26.28
N GLN A 17 -12.81 32.78 27.47
CA GLN A 17 -11.34 32.86 27.72
C GLN A 17 -10.71 31.64 28.41
N LYS A 18 -11.52 30.67 28.88
CA LYS A 18 -11.00 29.48 29.59
C LYS A 18 -10.81 28.24 28.70
N THR A 19 -11.22 28.25 27.43
CA THR A 19 -11.10 27.07 26.55
C THR A 19 -9.94 27.15 25.54
N ARG A 20 -9.07 28.16 25.64
CA ARG A 20 -7.98 28.36 24.66
C ARG A 20 -6.59 27.90 25.10
N ASN A 21 -6.41 27.35 26.31
CA ASN A 21 -5.06 27.04 26.83
C ASN A 21 -4.82 25.57 27.17
N ILE A 22 -5.48 24.62 26.50
CA ILE A 22 -5.08 23.21 26.54
C ILE A 22 -4.69 22.75 25.14
N ARG A 23 -3.81 23.47 24.46
CA ARG A 23 -2.87 22.88 23.54
C ARG A 23 -1.66 22.51 24.39
N ARG A 24 -1.63 21.27 24.89
CA ARG A 24 -0.42 20.66 25.40
C ARG A 24 0.68 20.92 24.35
N GLN A 25 1.68 21.71 24.70
CA GLN A 25 2.92 21.76 23.95
C GLN A 25 3.51 20.36 24.09
N GLU A 26 3.41 19.55 23.04
CA GLU A 26 4.20 18.32 22.93
C GLU A 26 5.66 18.76 23.00
N THR A 27 6.34 18.37 24.05
CA THR A 27 7.74 18.70 24.26
C THR A 27 8.58 17.96 23.21
N SER A 28 9.74 18.52 22.87
CA SER A 28 10.69 17.91 21.93
C SER A 28 11.12 16.49 22.34
N GLU A 29 10.85 16.08 23.58
CA GLU A 29 11.12 14.76 24.14
C GLU A 29 10.00 13.75 23.78
N ASP A 30 8.74 14.17 23.70
CA ASP A 30 7.63 13.30 23.25
C ASP A 30 7.79 12.90 21.78
N LYS A 31 8.41 13.76 20.98
CA LYS A 31 8.72 13.46 19.55
C LYS A 31 9.91 12.51 19.37
N LYS A 32 10.77 12.31 20.38
CA LYS A 32 11.94 11.43 20.28
C LYS A 32 11.65 9.96 20.61
N HIS A 33 10.51 9.62 21.17
CA HIS A 33 10.18 8.24 21.58
C HIS A 33 9.20 7.51 20.64
N GLN A 34 8.71 8.15 19.60
CA GLN A 34 8.03 7.44 18.54
C GLN A 34 9.10 6.88 17.57
N LYS A 35 9.75 5.78 17.99
CA LYS A 35 10.50 4.91 17.11
C LYS A 35 9.48 4.39 16.11
N THR A 36 9.32 5.10 15.00
CA THR A 36 8.43 4.69 13.90
C THR A 36 8.89 3.31 13.47
N ARG A 37 8.03 2.32 13.68
CA ARG A 37 8.25 0.97 13.15
C ARG A 37 8.46 1.09 11.64
N ASN A 38 9.52 0.49 11.11
CA ASN A 38 9.72 0.41 9.67
C ASN A 38 8.46 -0.16 9.00
N MET A 39 8.07 0.43 7.88
CA MET A 39 6.97 -0.07 7.07
C MET A 39 7.33 -1.44 6.50
N LYS A 40 6.45 -2.44 6.62
CA LYS A 40 6.66 -3.79 6.09
C LYS A 40 5.93 -3.97 4.76
N ILE A 41 6.67 -4.23 3.69
CA ILE A 41 6.10 -4.45 2.36
C ILE A 41 6.53 -5.81 1.82
N LEU A 42 5.54 -6.63 1.43
CA LEU A 42 5.80 -7.87 0.70
C LEU A 42 5.83 -7.60 -0.80
N ILE A 43 6.88 -8.07 -1.47
CA ILE A 43 6.90 -8.24 -2.93
C ILE A 43 6.47 -9.67 -3.22
N LEU A 44 5.32 -9.84 -3.85
CA LEU A 44 4.71 -11.13 -4.15
C LEU A 44 4.68 -11.38 -5.65
N ASN A 45 5.29 -12.47 -6.09
CA ASN A 45 5.39 -12.82 -7.50
C ASN A 45 4.69 -14.16 -7.80
N GLY A 46 3.87 -14.16 -8.83
CA GLY A 46 3.16 -15.32 -9.35
C GLY A 46 4.00 -16.14 -10.35
N PRO A 47 3.32 -16.99 -11.14
CA PRO A 47 3.97 -17.99 -11.98
C PRO A 47 4.89 -17.39 -13.03
N ASN A 48 5.99 -18.13 -13.29
CA ASN A 48 7.03 -17.83 -14.28
C ASN A 48 7.90 -16.60 -13.99
N LEU A 49 7.64 -15.83 -12.94
CA LEU A 49 8.46 -14.68 -12.59
C LEU A 49 9.82 -15.06 -11.99
N ASN A 50 9.99 -16.30 -11.57
CA ASN A 50 11.29 -16.92 -11.25
C ASN A 50 12.23 -17.06 -12.47
N LEU A 51 11.68 -16.91 -13.69
CA LEU A 51 12.44 -17.04 -14.94
C LEU A 51 12.83 -15.66 -15.54
N LEU A 52 12.59 -14.56 -14.83
CA LEU A 52 13.02 -13.23 -15.26
C LEU A 52 14.53 -13.18 -15.47
N GLY A 53 14.95 -12.55 -16.58
CA GLY A 53 16.34 -12.53 -17.02
C GLY A 53 16.82 -13.77 -17.80
N LYS A 54 16.08 -14.90 -17.71
CA LYS A 54 16.37 -16.14 -18.46
C LYS A 54 15.43 -16.33 -19.66
N ARG A 55 14.21 -15.83 -19.58
CA ARG A 55 13.15 -15.97 -20.59
C ARG A 55 12.82 -14.61 -21.18
N GLU A 56 12.67 -14.55 -22.52
CA GLU A 56 12.20 -13.39 -23.30
C GLU A 56 12.97 -12.08 -22.97
N PRO A 57 14.31 -12.01 -23.18
CA PRO A 57 15.10 -10.81 -22.82
C PRO A 57 14.63 -9.53 -23.52
N GLY A 58 13.99 -9.67 -24.71
CA GLY A 58 13.43 -8.54 -25.46
C GLY A 58 12.20 -7.90 -24.85
N ILE A 59 11.47 -8.63 -23.95
CA ILE A 59 10.26 -8.12 -23.28
C ILE A 59 10.57 -7.73 -21.83
N TYR A 60 11.36 -8.55 -21.14
CA TYR A 60 11.59 -8.41 -19.68
C TYR A 60 13.01 -7.93 -19.32
N GLY A 61 13.90 -7.76 -20.32
CA GLY A 61 15.32 -7.45 -20.10
C GLY A 61 16.15 -8.67 -19.71
N SER A 62 17.48 -8.51 -19.70
CA SER A 62 18.45 -9.56 -19.31
C SER A 62 18.69 -9.67 -17.80
N ARG A 63 18.14 -8.72 -17.04
CA ARG A 63 18.36 -8.58 -15.60
C ARG A 63 17.46 -9.53 -14.81
N GLY A 64 18.05 -10.28 -13.86
CA GLY A 64 17.29 -11.14 -12.95
C GLY A 64 16.52 -10.34 -11.90
N PHE A 65 15.41 -10.92 -11.40
CA PHE A 65 14.61 -10.26 -10.37
C PHE A 65 15.36 -10.09 -9.05
N ALA A 66 16.24 -11.02 -8.69
CA ALA A 66 17.02 -10.96 -7.45
C ALA A 66 17.89 -9.70 -7.38
N GLU A 67 18.61 -9.39 -8.45
CA GLU A 67 19.45 -8.18 -8.54
C GLU A 67 18.61 -6.90 -8.41
N TYR A 68 17.45 -6.87 -9.07
CA TYR A 68 16.52 -5.75 -8.95
C TYR A 68 15.96 -5.60 -7.52
N TYR A 69 15.66 -6.73 -6.88
CA TYR A 69 15.14 -6.73 -5.50
C TYR A 69 16.17 -6.16 -4.52
N ASP A 70 17.45 -6.52 -4.67
CA ASP A 70 18.54 -5.98 -3.84
C ASP A 70 18.67 -4.46 -3.99
N GLU A 71 18.52 -3.91 -5.20
CA GLU A 71 18.51 -2.48 -5.43
C GLU A 71 17.27 -1.80 -4.83
N LEU A 72 16.11 -2.47 -4.90
CA LEU A 72 14.88 -1.95 -4.29
C LEU A 72 15.05 -1.81 -2.77
N VAL A 73 15.61 -2.83 -2.11
CA VAL A 73 15.90 -2.81 -0.67
C VAL A 73 16.88 -1.69 -0.31
N GLN A 74 17.96 -1.52 -1.08
CA GLN A 74 18.94 -0.45 -0.84
C GLN A 74 18.35 0.95 -1.00
N ARG A 75 17.36 1.11 -1.90
CA ARG A 75 16.72 2.40 -2.16
C ARG A 75 15.80 2.86 -1.02
N TYR A 76 15.23 1.94 -0.26
CA TYR A 76 14.26 2.23 0.81
C TYR A 76 14.73 1.66 2.15
N PRO A 77 15.75 2.25 2.79
CA PRO A 77 16.33 1.72 4.03
C PRO A 77 15.36 1.71 5.23
N ASP A 78 14.28 2.51 5.16
CA ASP A 78 13.25 2.61 6.19
C ASP A 78 12.06 1.65 5.93
N VAL A 79 12.17 0.75 4.93
CA VAL A 79 11.16 -0.25 4.60
C VAL A 79 11.72 -1.64 4.81
N ASP A 80 11.02 -2.45 5.60
CA ASP A 80 11.32 -3.87 5.77
C ASP A 80 10.67 -4.66 4.65
N PHE A 81 11.47 -5.14 3.69
CA PHE A 81 10.97 -5.91 2.57
C PHE A 81 10.96 -7.41 2.84
N GLY A 82 9.87 -8.07 2.41
CA GLY A 82 9.83 -9.50 2.18
C GLY A 82 9.69 -9.81 0.70
N TYR A 83 10.15 -10.97 0.31
CA TYR A 83 9.99 -11.50 -1.05
C TYR A 83 9.44 -12.92 -1.02
N TYR A 84 8.43 -13.17 -1.84
CA TYR A 84 7.91 -14.51 -2.07
C TYR A 84 7.52 -14.71 -3.53
N GLN A 85 7.82 -15.86 -4.09
CA GLN A 85 7.44 -16.25 -5.44
C GLN A 85 6.89 -17.67 -5.43
N SER A 86 5.79 -17.90 -6.12
CA SER A 86 5.28 -19.25 -6.37
C SER A 86 4.60 -19.36 -7.73
N ASN A 87 4.70 -20.58 -8.29
CA ASN A 87 3.91 -20.98 -9.46
C ASN A 87 2.57 -21.60 -9.07
N VAL A 88 2.33 -21.82 -7.76
CA VAL A 88 1.14 -22.48 -7.22
C VAL A 88 0.18 -21.44 -6.66
N GLU A 89 -1.05 -21.38 -7.19
CA GLU A 89 -2.07 -20.40 -6.80
C GLU A 89 -2.38 -20.44 -5.29
N GLY A 90 -2.56 -21.65 -4.73
CA GLY A 90 -2.86 -21.82 -3.30
C GLY A 90 -1.74 -21.32 -2.38
N GLU A 91 -0.47 -21.41 -2.80
CA GLU A 91 0.65 -20.86 -2.03
C GLU A 91 0.65 -19.34 -2.01
N LEU A 92 0.25 -18.70 -3.11
CA LEU A 92 0.08 -17.24 -3.17
C LEU A 92 -1.05 -16.78 -2.25
N ILE A 93 -2.19 -17.51 -2.23
CA ILE A 93 -3.30 -17.27 -1.32
C ILE A 93 -2.83 -17.38 0.14
N ASN A 94 -2.15 -18.47 0.49
CA ASN A 94 -1.63 -18.70 1.84
C ASN A 94 -0.67 -17.56 2.26
N LYS A 95 0.19 -17.10 1.35
CA LYS A 95 1.12 -15.99 1.62
C LYS A 95 0.39 -14.67 1.84
N ILE A 96 -0.67 -14.37 1.06
CA ILE A 96 -1.52 -13.19 1.27
C ILE A 96 -2.16 -13.24 2.67
N HIS A 97 -2.71 -14.39 3.07
CA HIS A 97 -3.32 -14.57 4.40
C HIS A 97 -2.30 -14.44 5.54
N GLU A 98 -1.09 -14.99 5.36
CA GLU A 98 -0.02 -14.95 6.36
C GLU A 98 0.39 -13.51 6.72
N VAL A 99 0.51 -12.64 5.71
CA VAL A 99 0.99 -11.27 5.91
C VAL A 99 -0.13 -10.24 6.02
N GLY A 100 -1.33 -10.58 5.57
CA GLY A 100 -2.40 -9.64 5.27
C GLY A 100 -2.96 -8.85 6.44
N PHE A 101 -2.61 -9.19 7.69
CA PHE A 101 -3.07 -8.49 8.89
C PHE A 101 -1.96 -7.76 9.65
N ASP A 102 -0.69 -8.12 9.39
CA ASP A 102 0.47 -7.64 10.15
C ASP A 102 1.44 -6.80 9.31
N TRP A 103 1.30 -6.81 7.99
CA TRP A 103 2.13 -6.04 7.08
C TRP A 103 1.39 -4.80 6.58
N ASP A 104 2.15 -3.80 6.16
CA ASP A 104 1.63 -2.49 5.77
C ASP A 104 1.25 -2.43 4.28
N GLY A 105 1.64 -3.44 3.49
CA GLY A 105 1.23 -3.54 2.10
C GLY A 105 1.85 -4.69 1.33
N ILE A 106 1.25 -4.99 0.17
CA ILE A 106 1.70 -6.03 -0.75
C ILE A 106 1.81 -5.42 -2.15
N VAL A 107 2.97 -5.52 -2.77
CA VAL A 107 3.15 -5.28 -4.22
C VAL A 107 3.06 -6.62 -4.92
N PHE A 108 2.00 -6.84 -5.68
CA PHE A 108 1.66 -8.14 -6.22
C PHE A 108 1.66 -8.19 -7.74
N ASN A 109 2.55 -9.02 -8.30
CA ASN A 109 2.50 -9.41 -9.69
C ASN A 109 1.99 -10.86 -9.80
N ALA A 110 0.70 -11.02 -10.01
CA ALA A 110 0.09 -12.35 -10.07
C ALA A 110 0.39 -13.12 -11.37
N GLY A 111 1.11 -12.51 -12.32
CA GLY A 111 1.40 -13.11 -13.61
C GLY A 111 0.13 -13.48 -14.37
N ALA A 112 0.05 -14.70 -14.90
CA ALA A 112 -1.13 -15.17 -15.62
C ALA A 112 -2.39 -15.30 -14.75
N TYR A 113 -2.23 -15.55 -13.45
CA TYR A 113 -3.37 -15.63 -12.53
C TYR A 113 -4.15 -14.33 -12.39
N THR A 114 -3.55 -13.17 -12.74
CA THR A 114 -4.26 -11.90 -12.86
C THR A 114 -5.54 -12.02 -13.67
N HIS A 115 -5.51 -12.80 -14.74
CA HIS A 115 -6.58 -12.89 -15.74
C HIS A 115 -7.59 -14.01 -15.45
N THR A 116 -7.31 -14.89 -14.48
CA THR A 116 -8.08 -16.14 -14.28
C THR A 116 -8.52 -16.38 -12.84
N SER A 117 -7.84 -15.79 -11.84
CA SER A 117 -8.03 -16.20 -10.46
C SER A 117 -9.05 -15.32 -9.71
N ILE A 118 -10.24 -15.85 -9.51
CA ILE A 118 -11.22 -15.33 -8.55
C ILE A 118 -10.76 -15.61 -7.12
N ALA A 119 -10.08 -16.74 -6.89
CA ALA A 119 -9.61 -17.12 -5.55
C ALA A 119 -8.57 -16.13 -4.99
N LEU A 120 -7.65 -15.62 -5.83
CA LEU A 120 -6.74 -14.55 -5.44
C LEU A 120 -7.48 -13.22 -5.19
N GLN A 121 -8.52 -12.90 -5.97
CA GLN A 121 -9.37 -11.73 -5.72
C GLN A 121 -9.99 -11.79 -4.32
N ASP A 122 -10.55 -12.95 -3.96
CA ASP A 122 -11.20 -13.15 -2.67
C ASP A 122 -10.18 -13.12 -1.52
N ALA A 123 -8.99 -13.70 -1.72
CA ALA A 123 -7.91 -13.63 -0.75
C ALA A 123 -7.47 -12.17 -0.47
N ILE A 124 -7.34 -11.34 -1.51
CA ILE A 124 -7.00 -9.92 -1.37
C ILE A 124 -8.09 -9.18 -0.59
N ARG A 125 -9.37 -9.44 -0.87
CA ARG A 125 -10.49 -8.82 -0.14
C ARG A 125 -10.59 -9.27 1.31
N GLY A 126 -10.08 -10.46 1.63
CA GLY A 126 -10.13 -11.06 2.96
C GLY A 126 -9.12 -10.48 3.95
N VAL A 127 -8.18 -9.65 3.51
CA VAL A 127 -7.10 -9.12 4.34
C VAL A 127 -7.18 -7.60 4.49
N LYS A 128 -6.42 -7.05 5.45
CA LYS A 128 -6.37 -5.60 5.73
C LYS A 128 -5.26 -4.88 4.97
N ALA A 129 -4.14 -5.57 4.70
CA ALA A 129 -3.02 -4.98 4.00
C ALA A 129 -3.43 -4.54 2.59
N PRO A 130 -3.22 -3.26 2.22
CA PRO A 130 -3.49 -2.81 0.86
C PRO A 130 -2.59 -3.52 -0.14
N VAL A 131 -3.18 -3.93 -1.26
CA VAL A 131 -2.47 -4.60 -2.35
C VAL A 131 -2.39 -3.67 -3.55
N VAL A 132 -1.20 -3.49 -4.11
CA VAL A 132 -0.98 -2.83 -5.40
C VAL A 132 -0.65 -3.89 -6.43
N GLU A 133 -1.49 -4.01 -7.46
CA GLU A 133 -1.26 -4.89 -8.60
C GLU A 133 -0.20 -4.27 -9.51
N VAL A 134 0.83 -5.05 -9.89
CA VAL A 134 1.87 -4.56 -10.80
C VAL A 134 2.10 -5.53 -11.95
N HIS A 135 2.43 -4.99 -13.13
CA HIS A 135 2.83 -5.73 -14.32
C HIS A 135 4.06 -5.11 -14.94
N ILE A 136 5.03 -5.94 -15.33
CA ILE A 136 6.26 -5.51 -16.00
C ILE A 136 5.93 -4.97 -17.39
N SER A 137 5.13 -5.72 -18.17
CA SER A 137 4.68 -5.31 -19.50
C SER A 137 3.40 -4.46 -19.43
N ASN A 138 3.18 -3.66 -20.47
CA ASN A 138 1.87 -3.03 -20.66
C ASN A 138 0.88 -4.11 -21.15
N VAL A 139 -0.05 -4.49 -20.28
CA VAL A 139 -1.03 -5.55 -20.56
C VAL A 139 -1.97 -5.19 -21.72
N HIS A 140 -2.20 -3.90 -21.95
CA HIS A 140 -3.08 -3.41 -23.03
C HIS A 140 -2.46 -3.47 -24.43
N THR A 141 -1.16 -3.71 -24.55
CA THR A 141 -0.49 -3.94 -25.83
C THR A 141 -0.31 -5.42 -26.13
N ARG A 142 -0.86 -6.31 -25.32
CA ARG A 142 -0.78 -7.76 -25.44
C ARG A 142 -2.09 -8.35 -25.96
N GLU A 143 -2.24 -9.65 -25.84
CA GLU A 143 -3.43 -10.38 -26.28
C GLU A 143 -4.67 -9.91 -25.52
N GLU A 144 -5.83 -9.84 -26.18
CA GLU A 144 -7.08 -9.30 -25.63
C GLU A 144 -7.48 -9.91 -24.29
N PHE A 145 -7.26 -11.24 -24.11
CA PHE A 145 -7.57 -11.90 -22.82
C PHE A 145 -6.76 -11.38 -21.64
N ARG A 146 -5.64 -10.64 -21.90
CA ARG A 146 -4.83 -10.00 -20.85
C ARG A 146 -5.30 -8.61 -20.46
N HIS A 147 -6.23 -8.03 -21.20
CA HIS A 147 -6.75 -6.70 -20.88
C HIS A 147 -7.64 -6.69 -19.64
N LYS A 148 -8.21 -7.87 -19.29
CA LYS A 148 -9.07 -8.00 -18.11
C LYS A 148 -8.25 -8.54 -16.92
N SER A 149 -8.25 -7.80 -15.81
CA SER A 149 -7.77 -8.29 -14.53
C SER A 149 -8.95 -8.73 -13.66
N MET A 150 -8.85 -9.92 -13.09
CA MET A 150 -9.80 -10.42 -12.09
C MET A 150 -9.53 -9.84 -10.71
N ILE A 151 -8.27 -9.49 -10.42
CA ILE A 151 -7.85 -9.07 -9.07
C ILE A 151 -7.86 -7.55 -8.88
N SER A 152 -7.81 -6.75 -9.96
CA SER A 152 -7.67 -5.29 -9.89
C SER A 152 -8.74 -4.59 -9.05
N CYS A 153 -9.98 -5.10 -9.09
CA CYS A 153 -11.11 -4.53 -8.32
C CYS A 153 -11.00 -4.76 -6.80
N ALA A 154 -10.07 -5.62 -6.36
CA ALA A 154 -9.74 -5.85 -4.95
C ALA A 154 -8.46 -5.12 -4.53
N CYS A 155 -7.69 -4.58 -5.48
CA CYS A 155 -6.43 -3.88 -5.24
C CYS A 155 -6.65 -2.38 -4.99
N LEU A 156 -5.70 -1.75 -4.30
CA LEU A 156 -5.63 -0.30 -4.11
C LEU A 156 -5.46 0.44 -5.46
N GLY A 157 -4.73 -0.16 -6.39
CA GLY A 157 -4.47 0.35 -7.72
C GLY A 157 -3.67 -0.63 -8.57
N VAL A 158 -3.51 -0.27 -9.86
CA VAL A 158 -2.80 -1.08 -10.86
C VAL A 158 -1.72 -0.24 -11.53
N ILE A 159 -0.53 -0.81 -11.67
CA ILE A 159 0.63 -0.20 -12.36
C ILE A 159 1.13 -1.20 -13.39
N CYS A 160 1.21 -0.80 -14.66
CA CYS A 160 1.68 -1.69 -15.73
C CYS A 160 2.53 -0.95 -16.78
N GLY A 161 3.47 -1.67 -17.40
CA GLY A 161 4.20 -1.20 -18.57
C GLY A 161 5.51 -0.47 -18.32
N PHE A 162 5.95 -0.35 -17.06
CA PHE A 162 7.20 0.35 -16.72
C PHE A 162 8.38 -0.61 -16.47
N GLY A 163 8.34 -1.82 -17.02
CA GLY A 163 9.36 -2.82 -16.76
C GLY A 163 9.42 -3.18 -15.27
N LEU A 164 10.60 -3.48 -14.78
CA LEU A 164 10.81 -3.75 -13.34
C LEU A 164 10.49 -2.54 -12.46
N ASP A 165 10.56 -1.31 -13.00
CA ASP A 165 10.23 -0.10 -12.24
C ASP A 165 8.76 -0.05 -11.77
N SER A 166 7.87 -0.86 -12.36
CA SER A 166 6.49 -1.04 -11.87
C SER A 166 6.45 -1.46 -10.39
N TYR A 167 7.41 -2.25 -9.92
CA TYR A 167 7.48 -2.63 -8.50
C TYR A 167 7.84 -1.45 -7.60
N ARG A 168 8.83 -0.63 -8.01
CA ARG A 168 9.19 0.59 -7.28
C ARG A 168 8.00 1.54 -7.18
N LEU A 169 7.30 1.76 -8.29
CA LEU A 169 6.09 2.58 -8.30
C LEU A 169 5.01 2.02 -7.37
N GLY A 170 4.88 0.69 -7.28
CA GLY A 170 3.99 0.02 -6.33
C GLY A 170 4.36 0.30 -4.88
N VAL A 171 5.64 0.26 -4.54
CA VAL A 171 6.16 0.63 -3.21
C VAL A 171 5.83 2.09 -2.88
N GLU A 172 6.10 3.02 -3.81
CA GLU A 172 5.77 4.45 -3.64
C GLU A 172 4.27 4.68 -3.41
N ALA A 173 3.42 3.96 -4.14
CA ALA A 173 1.97 4.04 -3.97
C ALA A 173 1.53 3.61 -2.57
N LEU A 174 2.13 2.55 -2.01
CA LEU A 174 1.87 2.07 -0.64
C LEU A 174 2.35 3.08 0.40
N ILE A 175 3.57 3.62 0.26
CA ILE A 175 4.13 4.64 1.15
C ILE A 175 3.22 5.89 1.15
N ALA A 176 2.86 6.39 -0.02
CA ALA A 176 1.98 7.56 -0.14
C ALA A 176 0.57 7.32 0.45
N SER A 177 0.05 6.08 0.34
CA SER A 177 -1.24 5.71 0.93
C SER A 177 -1.19 5.69 2.45
N SER A 178 -0.12 5.15 3.06
CA SER A 178 0.03 5.09 4.52
C SER A 178 0.10 6.49 5.14
N ILE A 179 0.78 7.43 4.49
CA ILE A 179 0.87 8.83 4.96
C ILE A 179 -0.52 9.48 4.98
N ARG A 180 -1.35 9.26 3.96
CA ARG A 180 -2.72 9.81 3.90
C ARG A 180 -3.62 9.27 5.02
N ASN A 181 -3.53 7.97 5.32
CA ASN A 181 -4.34 7.35 6.37
C ASN A 181 -3.97 7.83 7.77
N ASN A 182 -2.71 8.23 8.00
CA ASN A 182 -2.25 8.78 9.28
C ASN A 182 -2.63 10.26 9.48
N GLN A 183 -3.17 10.94 8.46
CA GLN A 183 -3.60 12.34 8.52
C GLN A 183 -5.11 12.52 8.71
N GLN A 184 -5.88 11.44 8.67
CA GLN A 184 -7.33 11.41 8.92
C GLN A 184 -7.64 10.94 10.35
#